data_8cdff2d4d1ce43a7f46561549416ea55
#
_entry.id   8cdff2d4d1ce43a7f46561549416ea55
#
_cell.length_a   1.000
_cell.length_b   1.000
_cell.length_c   1.000
_cell.angle_alpha   90.00
_cell.angle_beta   90.00
_cell.angle_gamma   90.00
#
_symmetry.space_group_name_H-M   'P 1'
#
loop_
_entity.id
_entity.type
_entity.pdbx_description
1 polymer ?
#
loop_
_entity_poly.entity_id
_entity_poly.type
_entity_poly.pdbx_seq_one_letter_code
_entity_poly.pdbx_strand_id
1 'polypeptide(L)'
;MTALDTLATALGPHGDLRRDERLARHTTFGIGGPADLFLTVRSSEALAFAASAAYDAAVPALVLGSGSNVLVADAGVRGLVIDNRARTEQADSTGLTFRVESGASFAAFARRMCRLGLDGLSWAVGIPGTLGGAVVYNAGAYGGCLADVLRRVRLQIPGDGGEWVDAADLGLVYRGSAFTRGQLEGKAVLEAEVELAPGDARDLLARAAAHDANRLAAQPRGRNAGSTFKNPPESPAWKLIDAAGMRGMRRGEAAVSEKHCNFFVNEGNASAADVAWLIAEAQRRVGEQFGVTLEPEVQFVGAW
;
A
#
# COMPACT_ATOMS: atom_id res chain seq x y z
N MET A 1 18.36 8.18 -28.76
CA MET A 1 17.33 8.42 -27.76
C MET A 1 17.09 7.10 -27.07
N THR A 2 17.19 7.04 -25.73
CA THR A 2 16.96 5.79 -25.00
C THR A 2 15.46 5.47 -24.92
N ALA A 3 15.08 4.22 -24.55
CA ALA A 3 13.68 3.87 -24.30
C ALA A 3 13.05 4.79 -23.24
N LEU A 4 13.80 5.14 -22.19
CA LEU A 4 13.37 6.09 -21.16
C LEU A 4 13.13 7.50 -21.71
N ASP A 5 13.94 7.98 -22.65
CA ASP A 5 13.74 9.32 -23.23
C ASP A 5 12.50 9.36 -24.13
N THR A 6 12.26 8.29 -24.90
CA THR A 6 11.06 8.14 -25.72
C THR A 6 9.81 8.10 -24.83
N LEU A 7 9.84 7.28 -23.77
CA LEU A 7 8.76 7.18 -22.80
C LEU A 7 8.50 8.52 -22.11
N ALA A 8 9.55 9.22 -21.65
CA ALA A 8 9.43 10.53 -21.01
C ALA A 8 8.73 11.56 -21.92
N THR A 9 9.04 11.55 -23.21
CA THR A 9 8.39 12.44 -24.19
C THR A 9 6.89 12.13 -24.33
N ALA A 10 6.53 10.84 -24.39
CA ALA A 10 5.13 10.40 -24.48
C ALA A 10 4.32 10.73 -23.22
N LEU A 11 4.95 10.64 -22.04
CA LEU A 11 4.30 10.84 -20.74
C LEU A 11 4.11 12.31 -20.36
N GLY A 12 4.92 13.24 -20.90
CA GLY A 12 4.89 14.65 -20.53
C GLY A 12 3.51 15.32 -20.54
N PRO A 13 2.64 15.07 -21.54
CA PRO A 13 1.29 15.63 -21.58
C PRO A 13 0.30 15.05 -20.55
N HIS A 14 0.62 13.91 -19.92
CA HIS A 14 -0.30 13.14 -19.08
C HIS A 14 -0.12 13.33 -17.56
N GLY A 15 0.86 14.15 -17.14
CA GLY A 15 1.09 14.41 -15.72
C GLY A 15 2.35 15.23 -15.42
N ASP A 16 2.65 15.41 -14.14
CA ASP A 16 3.88 16.06 -13.67
C ASP A 16 5.01 15.03 -13.70
N LEU A 17 5.86 15.11 -14.74
CA LEU A 17 6.98 14.19 -14.96
C LEU A 17 8.28 14.79 -14.42
N ARG A 18 9.00 14.01 -13.63
CA ARG A 18 10.32 14.35 -13.06
C ARG A 18 11.32 13.25 -13.35
N ARG A 19 12.60 13.61 -13.40
CA ARG A 19 13.73 12.68 -13.45
C ARG A 19 14.45 12.68 -12.11
N ASP A 20 15.04 11.55 -11.75
CA ASP A 20 15.86 11.38 -10.55
C ASP A 20 15.17 11.82 -9.25
N GLU A 21 13.83 11.68 -9.20
CA GLU A 21 13.03 12.07 -8.02
C GLU A 21 13.29 11.13 -6.84
N ARG A 22 13.68 11.70 -5.68
CA ARG A 22 13.97 10.93 -4.47
C ARG A 22 12.70 10.36 -3.85
N LEU A 23 12.56 9.04 -3.86
CA LEU A 23 11.38 8.32 -3.37
C LEU A 23 11.20 8.40 -1.84
N ALA A 24 12.24 8.71 -1.07
CA ALA A 24 12.11 9.01 0.36
C ALA A 24 11.06 10.09 0.67
N ARG A 25 10.77 11.00 -0.27
CA ARG A 25 9.74 12.05 -0.13
C ARG A 25 8.32 11.53 -0.35
N HIS A 26 8.20 10.33 -0.92
CA HIS A 26 6.94 9.71 -1.36
C HIS A 26 6.62 8.42 -0.59
N THR A 27 7.37 8.11 0.47
CA THR A 27 7.14 6.98 1.36
C THR A 27 6.89 7.44 2.79
N THR A 28 6.04 6.73 3.52
CA THR A 28 5.83 7.01 4.96
C THR A 28 7.03 6.64 5.80
N PHE A 29 7.89 5.76 5.30
CA PHE A 29 9.17 5.42 5.93
C PHE A 29 10.19 6.56 5.84
N GLY A 30 10.03 7.45 4.85
CA GLY A 30 11.01 8.49 4.56
C GLY A 30 12.35 7.93 4.07
N ILE A 31 12.33 6.74 3.45
CA ILE A 31 13.47 6.02 2.90
C ILE A 31 13.23 5.75 1.42
N GLY A 32 14.28 5.82 0.60
CA GLY A 32 14.26 5.48 -0.81
C GLY A 32 15.16 6.37 -1.66
N GLY A 33 15.92 5.73 -2.54
CA GLY A 33 16.74 6.38 -3.56
C GLY A 33 15.92 7.00 -4.70
N PRO A 34 16.58 7.42 -5.79
CA PRO A 34 15.92 8.08 -6.92
C PRO A 34 15.15 7.11 -7.81
N ALA A 35 14.06 7.58 -8.43
CA ALA A 35 13.42 6.95 -9.58
C ALA A 35 13.98 7.56 -10.87
N ASP A 36 14.27 6.75 -11.89
CA ASP A 36 14.73 7.27 -13.19
C ASP A 36 13.71 8.24 -13.79
N LEU A 37 12.43 7.80 -13.80
CA LEU A 37 11.28 8.64 -14.13
C LEU A 37 10.25 8.56 -13.02
N PHE A 38 9.67 9.70 -12.68
CA PHE A 38 8.60 9.82 -11.70
C PHE A 38 7.47 10.65 -12.29
N LEU A 39 6.28 10.05 -12.45
CA LEU A 39 5.13 10.69 -13.05
C LEU A 39 3.98 10.76 -12.03
N THR A 40 3.50 11.97 -11.73
CA THR A 40 2.27 12.12 -10.94
C THR A 40 1.06 12.19 -11.87
N VAL A 41 0.14 11.24 -11.74
CA VAL A 41 -1.13 11.18 -12.49
C VAL A 41 -2.33 11.50 -11.58
N ARG A 42 -3.38 12.09 -12.17
CA ARG A 42 -4.57 12.57 -11.41
C ARG A 42 -5.89 12.02 -11.91
N SER A 43 -5.88 11.06 -12.85
CA SER A 43 -7.06 10.34 -13.31
C SER A 43 -6.72 8.89 -13.63
N SER A 44 -7.71 8.03 -13.62
CA SER A 44 -7.58 6.62 -14.00
C SER A 44 -7.15 6.46 -15.47
N GLU A 45 -7.56 7.38 -16.36
CA GLU A 45 -7.16 7.39 -17.77
C GLU A 45 -5.66 7.69 -17.92
N ALA A 46 -5.15 8.69 -17.18
CA ALA A 46 -3.73 9.03 -17.20
C ALA A 46 -2.88 7.88 -16.61
N LEU A 47 -3.39 7.20 -15.57
CA LEU A 47 -2.75 6.01 -14.99
C LEU A 47 -2.70 4.87 -16.03
N ALA A 48 -3.82 4.58 -16.70
CA ALA A 48 -3.91 3.54 -17.71
C ALA A 48 -2.95 3.82 -18.87
N PHE A 49 -2.94 5.05 -19.38
CA PHE A 49 -2.02 5.47 -20.43
C PHE A 49 -0.55 5.27 -20.01
N ALA A 50 -0.17 5.76 -18.84
CA ALA A 50 1.21 5.68 -18.37
C ALA A 50 1.69 4.23 -18.18
N ALA A 51 0.83 3.37 -17.63
CA ALA A 51 1.14 1.95 -17.47
C ALA A 51 1.26 1.23 -18.81
N SER A 52 0.36 1.50 -19.78
CA SER A 52 0.44 0.94 -21.14
C SER A 52 1.68 1.43 -21.89
N ALA A 53 1.97 2.72 -21.84
CA ALA A 53 3.14 3.28 -22.52
C ALA A 53 4.47 2.71 -21.98
N ALA A 54 4.55 2.48 -20.67
CA ALA A 54 5.71 1.83 -20.06
C ALA A 54 5.83 0.36 -20.50
N TYR A 55 4.73 -0.37 -20.56
CA TYR A 55 4.69 -1.76 -21.06
C TYR A 55 5.15 -1.83 -22.53
N ASP A 56 4.61 -0.99 -23.41
CA ASP A 56 4.95 -0.95 -24.83
C ASP A 56 6.42 -0.57 -25.07
N ALA A 57 6.97 0.28 -24.20
CA ALA A 57 8.39 0.66 -24.24
C ALA A 57 9.32 -0.38 -23.58
N ALA A 58 8.79 -1.48 -23.05
CA ALA A 58 9.51 -2.47 -22.23
C ALA A 58 10.31 -1.83 -21.07
N VAL A 59 9.74 -0.78 -20.46
CA VAL A 59 10.30 -0.09 -19.31
C VAL A 59 9.57 -0.57 -18.05
N PRO A 60 10.28 -1.10 -17.03
CA PRO A 60 9.65 -1.47 -15.76
C PRO A 60 8.88 -0.30 -15.16
N ALA A 61 7.66 -0.57 -14.67
CA ALA A 61 6.83 0.46 -14.06
C ALA A 61 6.31 0.01 -12.68
N LEU A 62 6.33 0.94 -11.73
CA LEU A 62 5.79 0.77 -10.39
C LEU A 62 4.67 1.79 -10.17
N VAL A 63 3.46 1.33 -9.86
CA VAL A 63 2.40 2.21 -9.38
C VAL A 63 2.55 2.41 -7.88
N LEU A 64 2.79 3.65 -7.46
CA LEU A 64 2.94 4.04 -6.06
C LEU A 64 1.69 4.82 -5.62
N GLY A 65 1.07 4.37 -4.53
CA GLY A 65 0.04 5.13 -3.81
C GLY A 65 0.67 6.10 -2.82
N SER A 66 0.29 6.02 -1.55
CA SER A 66 0.88 6.86 -0.48
C SER A 66 2.23 6.35 0.05
N GLY A 67 2.79 5.28 -0.50
CA GLY A 67 4.07 4.72 -0.05
C GLY A 67 4.05 4.19 1.39
N SER A 68 2.91 3.70 1.86
CA SER A 68 2.71 3.32 3.26
C SER A 68 3.02 1.87 3.60
N ASN A 69 3.37 1.04 2.60
CA ASN A 69 3.74 -0.37 2.79
C ASN A 69 4.95 -0.77 1.94
N VAL A 70 5.87 0.15 1.70
CA VAL A 70 7.05 -0.11 0.86
C VAL A 70 8.34 0.28 1.58
N LEU A 71 9.37 -0.51 1.38
CA LEU A 71 10.77 -0.20 1.67
C LEU A 71 11.49 -0.07 0.32
N VAL A 72 11.79 1.15 -0.06
CA VAL A 72 12.45 1.45 -1.34
C VAL A 72 13.96 1.42 -1.16
N ALA A 73 14.66 0.66 -2.01
CA ALA A 73 16.11 0.52 -1.99
C ALA A 73 16.85 1.86 -2.05
N ASP A 74 18.03 1.94 -1.41
CA ASP A 74 18.88 3.13 -1.44
C ASP A 74 19.37 3.46 -2.86
N ALA A 75 19.56 2.45 -3.73
CA ALA A 75 19.86 2.63 -5.15
C ALA A 75 18.67 3.16 -5.97
N GLY A 76 17.45 3.13 -5.39
CA GLY A 76 16.24 3.63 -6.03
C GLY A 76 15.57 2.63 -6.97
N VAL A 77 14.72 3.14 -7.85
CA VAL A 77 13.90 2.35 -8.79
C VAL A 77 14.34 2.66 -10.22
N ARG A 78 14.70 1.61 -10.96
CA ARG A 78 15.00 1.71 -12.40
C ARG A 78 13.70 1.65 -13.18
N GLY A 79 13.52 2.58 -14.12
CA GLY A 79 12.32 2.70 -14.93
C GLY A 79 11.37 3.81 -14.46
N LEU A 80 10.07 3.55 -14.53
CA LEU A 80 9.01 4.52 -14.23
C LEU A 80 8.36 4.25 -12.88
N VAL A 81 8.27 5.26 -12.02
CA VAL A 81 7.37 5.27 -10.86
C VAL A 81 6.18 6.17 -11.17
N ILE A 82 4.97 5.64 -11.07
CA ILE A 82 3.71 6.36 -11.29
C ILE A 82 3.10 6.68 -9.93
N ASP A 83 3.20 7.93 -9.48
CA ASP A 83 2.54 8.45 -8.28
C ASP A 83 1.06 8.66 -8.56
N ASN A 84 0.23 7.71 -8.12
CA ASN A 84 -1.19 7.69 -8.41
C ASN A 84 -1.98 8.59 -7.44
N ARG A 85 -2.47 9.72 -7.96
CA ARG A 85 -3.31 10.71 -7.27
C ARG A 85 -4.72 10.79 -7.86
N ALA A 86 -5.15 9.82 -8.66
CA ALA A 86 -6.51 9.67 -9.15
C ALA A 86 -7.44 9.36 -7.97
N ARG A 87 -8.45 10.20 -7.70
CA ARG A 87 -9.25 10.12 -6.46
C ARG A 87 -10.72 10.48 -6.63
N THR A 88 -11.23 10.45 -7.85
CA THR A 88 -12.67 10.67 -8.11
C THR A 88 -13.50 9.56 -7.48
N GLU A 89 -14.67 9.92 -6.97
CA GLU A 89 -15.62 9.01 -6.35
C GLU A 89 -17.01 9.30 -6.90
N GLN A 90 -17.72 8.25 -7.28
CA GLN A 90 -19.07 8.33 -7.84
C GLN A 90 -19.95 7.29 -7.15
N ALA A 91 -21.07 7.75 -6.58
CA ALA A 91 -22.13 6.88 -6.09
C ALA A 91 -23.04 6.46 -7.25
N ASP A 92 -23.60 5.27 -7.16
CA ASP A 92 -24.72 4.85 -8.02
C ASP A 92 -26.04 5.54 -7.61
N SER A 93 -27.12 5.26 -8.32
CA SER A 93 -28.45 5.82 -8.06
C SER A 93 -29.05 5.40 -6.71
N THR A 94 -28.60 4.32 -6.11
CA THR A 94 -29.02 3.86 -4.78
C THR A 94 -28.27 4.56 -3.65
N GLY A 95 -27.09 5.12 -3.93
CA GLY A 95 -26.18 5.67 -2.93
C GLY A 95 -25.51 4.62 -2.05
N LEU A 96 -25.56 3.33 -2.42
CA LEU A 96 -24.96 2.24 -1.67
C LEU A 96 -23.71 1.68 -2.35
N THR A 97 -23.58 1.81 -3.67
CA THR A 97 -22.42 1.37 -4.44
C THR A 97 -21.60 2.58 -4.88
N PHE A 98 -20.29 2.49 -4.68
CA PHE A 98 -19.34 3.56 -5.01
C PHE A 98 -18.28 3.05 -5.96
N ARG A 99 -18.11 3.74 -7.09
CA ARG A 99 -16.96 3.62 -7.95
C ARG A 99 -15.93 4.65 -7.52
N VAL A 100 -14.73 4.19 -7.20
CA VAL A 100 -13.68 5.01 -6.60
C VAL A 100 -12.36 4.77 -7.32
N GLU A 101 -11.69 5.84 -7.76
CA GLU A 101 -10.36 5.75 -8.36
C GLU A 101 -9.32 5.28 -7.34
N SER A 102 -8.38 4.47 -7.80
CA SER A 102 -7.45 3.70 -6.96
C SER A 102 -6.45 4.54 -6.17
N GLY A 103 -6.22 5.81 -6.55
CA GLY A 103 -5.39 6.77 -5.81
C GLY A 103 -6.12 7.46 -4.65
N ALA A 104 -7.42 7.23 -4.45
CA ALA A 104 -8.17 7.78 -3.34
C ALA A 104 -7.64 7.30 -1.99
N SER A 105 -7.58 8.18 -0.99
CA SER A 105 -7.19 7.79 0.37
C SER A 105 -8.22 6.85 0.98
N PHE A 106 -7.82 5.61 1.28
CA PHE A 106 -8.72 4.60 1.82
C PHE A 106 -9.33 5.01 3.16
N ALA A 107 -8.52 5.51 4.08
CA ALA A 107 -8.99 6.01 5.38
C ALA A 107 -9.96 7.20 5.26
N ALA A 108 -9.69 8.14 4.34
CA ALA A 108 -10.57 9.30 4.15
C ALA A 108 -11.91 8.89 3.54
N PHE A 109 -11.90 7.97 2.56
CA PHE A 109 -13.09 7.37 1.98
C PHE A 109 -13.92 6.65 3.05
N ALA A 110 -13.32 5.75 3.83
CA ALA A 110 -13.98 5.02 4.91
C ALA A 110 -14.63 5.98 5.92
N ARG A 111 -13.91 7.02 6.35
CA ARG A 111 -14.43 8.01 7.30
C ARG A 111 -15.62 8.81 6.75
N ARG A 112 -15.60 9.10 5.44
CA ARG A 112 -16.73 9.75 4.77
C ARG A 112 -17.95 8.83 4.71
N MET A 113 -17.79 7.55 4.40
CA MET A 113 -18.88 6.57 4.40
C MET A 113 -19.53 6.45 5.78
N CYS A 114 -18.75 6.40 6.85
CA CYS A 114 -19.28 6.43 8.22
C CYS A 114 -20.14 7.69 8.50
N ARG A 115 -19.70 8.86 8.02
CA ARG A 115 -20.49 10.12 8.18
C ARG A 115 -21.82 10.11 7.42
N LEU A 116 -21.85 9.41 6.29
CA LEU A 116 -23.06 9.25 5.48
C LEU A 116 -23.99 8.14 6.01
N GLY A 117 -23.64 7.46 7.11
CA GLY A 117 -24.43 6.35 7.64
C GLY A 117 -24.32 5.08 6.80
N LEU A 118 -23.18 4.87 6.13
CA LEU A 118 -22.92 3.70 5.32
C LEU A 118 -21.95 2.77 6.02
N ASP A 119 -22.41 1.56 6.37
CA ASP A 119 -21.65 0.54 7.09
C ASP A 119 -20.84 -0.35 6.13
N GLY A 120 -19.75 -0.94 6.66
CA GLY A 120 -18.84 -1.85 5.98
C GLY A 120 -17.38 -1.42 6.06
N LEU A 121 -17.08 -0.13 6.36
CA LEU A 121 -15.71 0.40 6.35
C LEU A 121 -15.27 1.06 7.67
N SER A 122 -16.03 0.98 8.76
CA SER A 122 -15.66 1.62 10.02
C SER A 122 -14.29 1.16 10.58
N TRP A 123 -13.87 -0.05 10.26
CA TRP A 123 -12.58 -0.64 10.61
C TRP A 123 -11.40 -0.02 9.83
N ALA A 124 -11.64 0.59 8.67
CA ALA A 124 -10.61 1.06 7.75
C ALA A 124 -10.14 2.50 8.03
N VAL A 125 -10.81 3.26 8.90
CA VAL A 125 -10.60 4.70 9.10
C VAL A 125 -9.19 5.11 9.50
N GLY A 126 -8.43 4.21 10.11
CA GLY A 126 -7.04 4.43 10.53
C GLY A 126 -5.99 3.79 9.61
N ILE A 127 -6.37 3.10 8.54
CA ILE A 127 -5.42 2.41 7.66
C ILE A 127 -4.81 3.42 6.68
N PRO A 128 -3.49 3.69 6.73
CA PRO A 128 -2.86 4.56 5.77
C PRO A 128 -2.78 3.87 4.40
N GLY A 129 -2.88 4.64 3.34
CA GLY A 129 -2.76 4.08 1.99
C GLY A 129 -3.86 4.55 1.06
N THR A 130 -3.80 4.05 -0.17
CA THR A 130 -4.79 4.29 -1.21
C THR A 130 -5.69 3.06 -1.38
N LEU A 131 -6.86 3.26 -1.99
CA LEU A 131 -7.78 2.17 -2.28
C LEU A 131 -7.13 1.09 -3.18
N GLY A 132 -6.33 1.48 -4.17
CA GLY A 132 -5.59 0.52 -5.01
C GLY A 132 -4.65 -0.36 -4.21
N GLY A 133 -3.89 0.23 -3.26
CA GLY A 133 -3.07 -0.55 -2.32
C GLY A 133 -3.92 -1.45 -1.42
N ALA A 134 -5.09 -0.99 -0.97
CA ALA A 134 -6.01 -1.80 -0.19
C ALA A 134 -6.53 -3.01 -0.98
N VAL A 135 -6.80 -2.87 -2.29
CA VAL A 135 -7.15 -3.99 -3.19
C VAL A 135 -6.01 -4.98 -3.30
N VAL A 136 -4.80 -4.52 -3.63
CA VAL A 136 -3.62 -5.38 -3.86
C VAL A 136 -3.33 -6.27 -2.66
N TYR A 137 -3.44 -5.74 -1.44
CA TYR A 137 -3.10 -6.47 -0.21
C TYR A 137 -4.32 -6.97 0.58
N ASN A 138 -5.53 -6.87 0.02
CA ASN A 138 -6.76 -7.12 0.75
C ASN A 138 -6.69 -6.54 2.18
N ALA A 139 -6.57 -5.22 2.25
CA ALA A 139 -6.35 -4.52 3.52
C ALA A 139 -7.45 -4.84 4.53
N GLY A 140 -7.06 -5.06 5.76
CA GLY A 140 -8.02 -5.40 6.82
C GLY A 140 -7.50 -5.05 8.21
N ALA A 141 -8.42 -4.80 9.13
CA ALA A 141 -8.16 -4.55 10.54
C ALA A 141 -9.44 -4.82 11.36
N TYR A 142 -9.28 -5.10 12.65
CA TYR A 142 -10.40 -5.23 13.60
C TYR A 142 -11.51 -6.20 13.14
N GLY A 143 -11.13 -7.27 12.44
CA GLY A 143 -12.06 -8.31 11.99
C GLY A 143 -12.74 -8.05 10.63
N GLY A 144 -12.56 -6.86 10.02
CA GLY A 144 -13.02 -6.56 8.67
C GLY A 144 -11.89 -6.55 7.65
N CYS A 145 -12.21 -6.75 6.39
CA CYS A 145 -11.27 -6.64 5.27
C CYS A 145 -11.96 -6.08 4.01
N LEU A 146 -11.16 -5.64 3.04
CA LEU A 146 -11.72 -5.04 1.83
C LEU A 146 -12.60 -6.01 1.03
N ALA A 147 -12.27 -7.32 1.04
CA ALA A 147 -13.06 -8.35 0.38
C ALA A 147 -14.53 -8.38 0.85
N ASP A 148 -14.83 -7.91 2.08
CA ASP A 148 -16.20 -7.92 2.62
C ASP A 148 -17.13 -6.94 1.89
N VAL A 149 -16.57 -5.92 1.22
CA VAL A 149 -17.33 -4.84 0.55
C VAL A 149 -16.94 -4.63 -0.92
N LEU A 150 -15.85 -5.25 -1.40
CA LEU A 150 -15.39 -5.10 -2.77
C LEU A 150 -16.28 -5.94 -3.72
N ARG A 151 -16.81 -5.30 -4.76
CA ARG A 151 -17.58 -6.00 -5.81
C ARG A 151 -16.71 -6.37 -7.00
N ARG A 152 -16.01 -5.40 -7.55
CA ARG A 152 -15.14 -5.58 -8.72
C ARG A 152 -14.09 -4.47 -8.79
N VAL A 153 -13.06 -4.69 -9.58
CA VAL A 153 -12.02 -3.70 -9.87
C VAL A 153 -11.87 -3.51 -11.36
N ARG A 154 -11.52 -2.31 -11.78
CA ARG A 154 -11.10 -2.03 -13.15
C ARG A 154 -9.58 -2.13 -13.21
N LEU A 155 -9.08 -3.06 -14.01
CA LEU A 155 -7.66 -3.29 -14.23
C LEU A 155 -7.22 -2.67 -15.55
N GLN A 156 -6.04 -2.04 -15.55
CA GLN A 156 -5.38 -1.66 -16.76
C GLN A 156 -4.93 -2.93 -17.52
N ILE A 157 -5.21 -2.96 -18.83
CA ILE A 157 -4.74 -3.98 -19.77
C ILE A 157 -3.94 -3.27 -20.85
N PRO A 158 -2.73 -3.76 -21.21
CA PRO A 158 -1.97 -3.17 -22.31
C PRO A 158 -2.79 -3.12 -23.60
N GLY A 159 -2.84 -1.95 -24.24
CA GLY A 159 -3.58 -1.73 -25.48
C GLY A 159 -5.10 -1.52 -25.34
N ASP A 160 -5.66 -1.60 -24.12
CA ASP A 160 -7.09 -1.36 -23.85
C ASP A 160 -7.26 -0.43 -22.63
N GLY A 161 -8.38 0.29 -22.59
CA GLY A 161 -8.71 1.27 -21.54
C GLY A 161 -9.03 0.67 -20.17
N GLY A 162 -8.98 -0.66 -20.04
CA GLY A 162 -9.18 -1.39 -18.79
C GLY A 162 -10.42 -2.29 -18.78
N GLU A 163 -10.31 -3.39 -18.07
CA GLU A 163 -11.33 -4.43 -17.89
C GLU A 163 -11.84 -4.47 -16.45
N TRP A 164 -13.14 -4.69 -16.27
CA TRP A 164 -13.73 -4.97 -14.97
C TRP A 164 -13.58 -6.45 -14.62
N VAL A 165 -13.00 -6.72 -13.45
CA VAL A 165 -12.78 -8.07 -12.90
C VAL A 165 -13.53 -8.16 -11.57
N ASP A 166 -14.31 -9.21 -11.37
CA ASP A 166 -15.06 -9.42 -10.15
C ASP A 166 -14.14 -9.73 -8.96
N ALA A 167 -14.50 -9.29 -7.76
CA ALA A 167 -13.72 -9.50 -6.56
C ALA A 167 -13.45 -11.00 -6.29
N ALA A 168 -14.37 -11.88 -6.66
CA ALA A 168 -14.21 -13.33 -6.54
C ALA A 168 -13.02 -13.87 -7.34
N ASP A 169 -12.70 -13.25 -8.47
CA ASP A 169 -11.62 -13.68 -9.37
C ASP A 169 -10.25 -13.11 -8.96
N LEU A 170 -10.22 -12.19 -8.00
CA LEU A 170 -8.96 -11.62 -7.48
C LEU A 170 -8.25 -12.52 -6.47
N GLY A 171 -8.87 -13.62 -6.06
CA GLY A 171 -8.30 -14.56 -5.09
C GLY A 171 -7.87 -13.88 -3.80
N LEU A 172 -8.71 -13.02 -3.24
CA LEU A 172 -8.44 -12.25 -2.03
C LEU A 172 -8.33 -13.17 -0.82
N VAL A 173 -7.23 -13.07 -0.09
CA VAL A 173 -6.94 -13.81 1.14
C VAL A 173 -6.36 -12.86 2.20
N TYR A 174 -6.08 -13.35 3.40
CA TYR A 174 -5.39 -12.55 4.44
C TYR A 174 -4.08 -11.97 3.90
N ARG A 175 -3.99 -10.64 3.82
CA ARG A 175 -2.80 -9.90 3.32
C ARG A 175 -2.32 -10.35 1.94
N GLY A 176 -3.24 -10.71 1.06
CA GLY A 176 -2.87 -11.17 -0.27
C GLY A 176 -4.00 -11.18 -1.29
N SER A 177 -3.60 -11.24 -2.56
CA SER A 177 -4.46 -11.31 -3.73
C SER A 177 -3.73 -11.97 -4.90
N ALA A 178 -4.36 -12.07 -6.06
CA ALA A 178 -3.71 -12.47 -7.32
C ALA A 178 -2.50 -11.58 -7.68
N PHE A 179 -2.51 -10.29 -7.28
CA PHE A 179 -1.35 -9.40 -7.45
C PHE A 179 -0.15 -9.85 -6.64
N THR A 180 -0.34 -10.13 -5.35
CA THR A 180 0.77 -10.54 -4.45
C THR A 180 1.34 -11.89 -4.79
N ARG A 181 0.61 -12.71 -5.57
CA ARG A 181 1.07 -14.00 -6.09
C ARG A 181 1.66 -13.93 -7.49
N GLY A 182 1.84 -12.72 -8.06
CA GLY A 182 2.40 -12.53 -9.40
C GLY A 182 1.46 -12.88 -10.56
N GLN A 183 0.21 -13.25 -10.31
CA GLN A 183 -0.76 -13.64 -11.35
C GLN A 183 -1.28 -12.44 -12.16
N LEU A 184 -1.17 -11.23 -11.61
CA LEU A 184 -1.56 -9.96 -12.22
C LEU A 184 -0.36 -9.01 -12.33
N GLU A 185 0.84 -9.56 -12.52
CA GLU A 185 2.05 -8.77 -12.70
C GLU A 185 1.93 -7.81 -13.89
N GLY A 186 2.41 -6.59 -13.73
CA GLY A 186 2.32 -5.55 -14.76
C GLY A 186 0.94 -4.89 -14.91
N LYS A 187 -0.11 -5.40 -14.25
CA LYS A 187 -1.44 -4.77 -14.27
C LYS A 187 -1.58 -3.75 -13.14
N ALA A 188 -2.23 -2.63 -13.43
CA ALA A 188 -2.56 -1.60 -12.45
C ALA A 188 -4.05 -1.60 -12.10
N VAL A 189 -4.38 -1.40 -10.83
CA VAL A 189 -5.76 -1.13 -10.39
C VAL A 189 -6.08 0.32 -10.74
N LEU A 190 -7.07 0.54 -11.61
CA LEU A 190 -7.54 1.87 -12.01
C LEU A 190 -8.61 2.39 -11.07
N GLU A 191 -9.63 1.56 -10.82
CA GLU A 191 -10.79 1.87 -10.00
C GLU A 191 -11.23 0.62 -9.22
N ALA A 192 -11.95 0.84 -8.14
CA ALA A 192 -12.65 -0.22 -7.42
C ALA A 192 -14.12 0.17 -7.22
N GLU A 193 -15.00 -0.82 -7.29
CA GLU A 193 -16.41 -0.68 -6.95
C GLU A 193 -16.67 -1.39 -5.63
N VAL A 194 -17.16 -0.64 -4.65
CA VAL A 194 -17.48 -1.14 -3.32
C VAL A 194 -18.96 -0.96 -3.03
N GLU A 195 -19.56 -1.96 -2.37
CA GLU A 195 -20.95 -1.91 -1.94
C GLU A 195 -21.01 -1.86 -0.42
N LEU A 196 -21.81 -0.93 0.10
CA LEU A 196 -21.96 -0.66 1.52
C LEU A 196 -23.42 -0.88 1.94
N ALA A 197 -23.64 -1.11 3.22
CA ALA A 197 -24.99 -1.27 3.77
C ALA A 197 -25.46 0.01 4.48
N PRO A 198 -26.77 0.29 4.54
CA PRO A 198 -27.30 1.33 5.40
C PRO A 198 -26.97 1.06 6.88
N GLY A 199 -26.59 2.11 7.61
CA GLY A 199 -26.28 2.04 9.05
C GLY A 199 -26.58 3.36 9.75
N ASP A 200 -26.35 3.42 11.05
CA ASP A 200 -26.48 4.64 11.84
C ASP A 200 -25.16 5.40 11.88
N ALA A 201 -25.14 6.65 11.38
CA ALA A 201 -23.91 7.45 11.30
C ALA A 201 -23.25 7.70 12.67
N ARG A 202 -24.04 7.83 13.75
CA ARG A 202 -23.52 8.06 15.10
C ARG A 202 -22.77 6.82 15.61
N ASP A 203 -23.36 5.64 15.43
CA ASP A 203 -22.77 4.38 15.84
C ASP A 203 -21.52 4.05 15.01
N LEU A 204 -21.57 4.30 13.70
CA LEU A 204 -20.42 4.12 12.81
C LEU A 204 -19.24 5.02 13.18
N LEU A 205 -19.52 6.30 13.49
CA LEU A 205 -18.49 7.23 13.92
C LEU A 205 -17.94 6.88 15.31
N ALA A 206 -18.76 6.37 16.22
CA ALA A 206 -18.31 5.89 17.51
C ALA A 206 -17.37 4.67 17.36
N ARG A 207 -17.73 3.69 16.52
CA ARG A 207 -16.86 2.53 16.21
C ARG A 207 -15.54 2.99 15.55
N ALA A 208 -15.61 3.88 14.58
CA ALA A 208 -14.44 4.45 13.92
C ALA A 208 -13.50 5.16 14.90
N ALA A 209 -14.05 5.97 15.82
CA ALA A 209 -13.25 6.65 16.85
C ALA A 209 -12.58 5.67 17.81
N ALA A 210 -13.27 4.59 18.19
CA ALA A 210 -12.69 3.54 19.04
C ALA A 210 -11.52 2.82 18.33
N HIS A 211 -11.65 2.50 17.03
CA HIS A 211 -10.57 1.91 16.24
C HIS A 211 -9.36 2.85 16.12
N ASP A 212 -9.58 4.14 15.86
CA ASP A 212 -8.51 5.14 15.83
C ASP A 212 -7.80 5.26 17.18
N ALA A 213 -8.54 5.30 18.29
CA ALA A 213 -7.98 5.38 19.64
C ALA A 213 -7.12 4.15 19.96
N ASN A 214 -7.62 2.95 19.68
CA ASN A 214 -6.87 1.70 19.87
C ASN A 214 -5.58 1.67 19.04
N ARG A 215 -5.64 2.14 17.77
CA ARG A 215 -4.48 2.22 16.91
C ARG A 215 -3.43 3.18 17.45
N LEU A 216 -3.84 4.39 17.84
CA LEU A 216 -2.94 5.39 18.44
C LEU A 216 -2.32 4.92 19.76
N ALA A 217 -3.07 4.17 20.56
CA ALA A 217 -2.57 3.57 21.80
C ALA A 217 -1.53 2.47 21.53
N ALA A 218 -1.73 1.62 20.51
CA ALA A 218 -0.89 0.44 20.26
C ALA A 218 0.31 0.70 19.36
N GLN A 219 0.22 1.62 18.39
CA GLN A 219 1.22 1.79 17.32
C GLN A 219 2.15 2.97 17.57
N PRO A 220 3.43 2.90 17.13
CA PRO A 220 4.35 4.03 17.22
C PRO A 220 3.94 5.16 16.28
N ARG A 221 4.31 6.37 16.63
CA ARG A 221 4.27 7.54 15.74
C ARG A 221 5.58 7.63 14.96
N GLY A 222 5.60 8.48 13.93
CA GLY A 222 6.80 8.75 13.16
C GLY A 222 6.89 7.95 11.87
N ARG A 223 8.09 7.92 11.27
CA ARG A 223 8.35 7.35 9.95
C ARG A 223 8.42 5.83 10.02
N ASN A 224 7.44 5.14 9.45
CA ASN A 224 7.38 3.68 9.36
C ASN A 224 6.47 3.26 8.19
N ALA A 225 6.46 1.97 7.86
CA ALA A 225 5.61 1.39 6.82
C ALA A 225 4.51 0.47 7.41
N GLY A 226 4.06 0.72 8.65
CA GLY A 226 3.10 -0.15 9.32
C GLY A 226 3.75 -1.41 9.89
N SER A 227 2.98 -2.50 9.95
CA SER A 227 3.48 -3.81 10.37
C SER A 227 4.51 -4.33 9.39
N THR A 228 5.68 -4.71 9.90
CA THR A 228 6.79 -5.21 9.07
C THR A 228 6.54 -6.63 8.59
N PHE A 229 5.92 -7.47 9.44
CA PHE A 229 5.63 -8.88 9.14
C PHE A 229 4.15 -9.20 9.27
N LYS A 230 3.68 -10.16 8.48
CA LYS A 230 2.38 -10.81 8.69
C LYS A 230 2.38 -11.55 10.02
N ASN A 231 1.18 -11.71 10.60
CA ASN A 231 1.07 -12.57 11.80
C ASN A 231 1.08 -14.03 11.38
N PRO A 232 2.05 -14.84 11.81
CA PRO A 232 2.01 -16.27 11.60
C PRO A 232 0.92 -16.92 12.47
N PRO A 233 0.45 -18.15 12.11
CA PRO A 233 -0.61 -18.84 12.83
C PRO A 233 -0.29 -19.12 14.31
N GLU A 234 0.97 -19.34 14.63
CA GLU A 234 1.45 -19.76 15.94
C GLU A 234 1.33 -18.67 17.00
N SER A 235 1.62 -17.41 16.62
CA SER A 235 1.60 -16.28 17.53
C SER A 235 1.68 -14.95 16.77
N PRO A 236 1.11 -13.85 17.29
CA PRO A 236 1.32 -12.53 16.70
C PRO A 236 2.81 -12.20 16.55
N ALA A 237 3.22 -11.74 15.36
CA ALA A 237 4.63 -11.47 15.03
C ALA A 237 5.32 -10.57 16.06
N TRP A 238 4.63 -9.54 16.59
CA TRP A 238 5.22 -8.65 17.56
C TRP A 238 5.66 -9.36 18.85
N LYS A 239 4.94 -10.42 19.30
CA LYS A 239 5.30 -11.20 20.49
C LYS A 239 6.56 -12.03 20.25
N LEU A 240 6.68 -12.64 19.07
CA LEU A 240 7.85 -13.42 18.68
C LEU A 240 9.09 -12.54 18.57
N ILE A 241 8.98 -11.37 17.94
CA ILE A 241 10.06 -10.40 17.78
C ILE A 241 10.51 -9.85 19.14
N ASP A 242 9.56 -9.57 20.04
CA ASP A 242 9.84 -9.12 21.41
C ASP A 242 10.58 -10.21 22.23
N ALA A 243 10.06 -11.42 22.21
CA ALA A 243 10.65 -12.57 22.90
C ALA A 243 12.04 -12.95 22.34
N ALA A 244 12.29 -12.66 21.04
CA ALA A 244 13.61 -12.80 20.42
C ALA A 244 14.61 -11.69 20.83
N GLY A 245 14.24 -10.80 21.75
CA GLY A 245 15.10 -9.74 22.30
C GLY A 245 15.38 -8.61 21.32
N MET A 246 14.45 -8.32 20.41
CA MET A 246 14.64 -7.28 19.39
C MET A 246 14.01 -5.93 19.73
N ARG A 247 13.25 -5.82 20.81
CA ARG A 247 12.65 -4.54 21.23
C ARG A 247 13.74 -3.47 21.39
N GLY A 248 13.58 -2.33 20.68
CA GLY A 248 14.55 -1.23 20.71
C GLY A 248 15.87 -1.51 19.99
N MET A 249 16.03 -2.66 19.33
CA MET A 249 17.25 -2.96 18.55
C MET A 249 17.41 -1.95 17.41
N ARG A 250 18.67 -1.53 17.20
CA ARG A 250 19.02 -0.48 16.23
C ARG A 250 20.03 -0.97 15.19
N ARG A 251 19.94 -0.38 14.00
CA ARG A 251 20.96 -0.43 12.97
C ARG A 251 21.00 0.94 12.30
N GLY A 252 22.12 1.67 12.42
CA GLY A 252 22.14 3.08 12.04
C GLY A 252 21.03 3.86 12.75
N GLU A 253 20.22 4.58 12.00
CA GLU A 253 19.05 5.31 12.50
C GLU A 253 17.71 4.56 12.29
N ALA A 254 17.76 3.29 11.88
CA ALA A 254 16.62 2.39 11.92
C ALA A 254 16.52 1.69 13.28
N ALA A 255 15.30 1.49 13.77
CA ALA A 255 15.05 0.82 15.05
C ALA A 255 13.80 -0.07 15.01
N VAL A 256 13.81 -1.16 15.77
CA VAL A 256 12.59 -1.89 16.16
C VAL A 256 11.90 -1.08 17.26
N SER A 257 10.64 -0.71 17.03
CA SER A 257 9.91 0.17 17.96
C SER A 257 9.79 -0.43 19.35
N GLU A 258 10.09 0.36 20.37
CA GLU A 258 9.87 -0.02 21.78
C GLU A 258 8.39 -0.18 22.12
N LYS A 259 7.50 0.53 21.41
CA LYS A 259 6.06 0.49 21.63
C LYS A 259 5.39 -0.75 21.03
N HIS A 260 5.85 -1.20 19.85
CA HIS A 260 5.27 -2.34 19.14
C HIS A 260 6.32 -2.98 18.23
N CYS A 261 6.82 -4.15 18.61
CA CYS A 261 7.98 -4.78 17.98
C CYS A 261 7.80 -5.18 16.50
N ASN A 262 6.56 -5.27 16.00
CA ASN A 262 6.30 -5.48 14.56
C ASN A 262 6.30 -4.18 13.74
N PHE A 263 6.74 -3.05 14.32
CA PHE A 263 6.93 -1.78 13.64
C PHE A 263 8.41 -1.41 13.67
N PHE A 264 8.99 -1.28 12.50
CA PHE A 264 10.34 -0.76 12.35
C PHE A 264 10.23 0.72 11.98
N VAL A 265 11.04 1.54 12.60
CA VAL A 265 10.93 3.00 12.52
C VAL A 265 12.23 3.61 12.00
N ASN A 266 12.11 4.69 11.23
CA ASN A 266 13.21 5.55 10.84
C ASN A 266 13.23 6.76 11.78
N GLU A 267 14.21 6.83 12.66
CA GLU A 267 14.33 7.90 13.67
C GLU A 267 15.07 9.15 13.15
N GLY A 268 15.56 9.10 11.91
CA GLY A 268 16.29 10.22 11.30
C GLY A 268 16.56 9.99 9.82
N ASN A 269 17.76 9.51 9.51
CA ASN A 269 18.24 9.24 8.15
C ASN A 269 18.62 7.77 7.96
N ALA A 270 17.77 6.85 8.42
CA ALA A 270 17.99 5.43 8.21
C ALA A 270 18.06 5.09 6.72
N SER A 271 18.98 4.19 6.36
CA SER A 271 19.05 3.63 5.01
C SER A 271 18.08 2.47 4.84
N ALA A 272 17.74 2.14 3.58
CA ALA A 272 16.98 0.94 3.28
C ALA A 272 17.74 -0.32 3.70
N ALA A 273 19.06 -0.32 3.55
CA ALA A 273 19.93 -1.40 3.99
C ALA A 273 19.88 -1.63 5.51
N ASP A 274 19.77 -0.57 6.33
CA ASP A 274 19.62 -0.71 7.79
C ASP A 274 18.33 -1.42 8.18
N VAL A 275 17.20 -1.01 7.56
CA VAL A 275 15.90 -1.64 7.80
C VAL A 275 15.88 -3.08 7.30
N ALA A 276 16.42 -3.35 6.10
CA ALA A 276 16.52 -4.70 5.55
C ALA A 276 17.33 -5.63 6.45
N TRP A 277 18.41 -5.12 7.03
CA TRP A 277 19.22 -5.87 8.00
C TRP A 277 18.41 -6.22 9.26
N LEU A 278 17.64 -5.26 9.83
CA LEU A 278 16.79 -5.53 10.99
C LEU A 278 15.70 -6.55 10.65
N ILE A 279 15.14 -6.53 9.44
CA ILE A 279 14.16 -7.52 8.97
C ILE A 279 14.79 -8.91 8.93
N ALA A 280 15.96 -9.04 8.30
CA ALA A 280 16.69 -10.32 8.21
C ALA A 280 17.09 -10.84 9.60
N GLU A 281 17.52 -9.96 10.50
CA GLU A 281 17.88 -10.33 11.87
C GLU A 281 16.66 -10.81 12.68
N ALA A 282 15.49 -10.20 12.49
CA ALA A 282 14.24 -10.66 13.11
C ALA A 282 13.85 -12.05 12.60
N GLN A 283 13.91 -12.27 11.29
CA GLN A 283 13.66 -13.59 10.69
C GLN A 283 14.61 -14.66 11.23
N ARG A 284 15.90 -14.36 11.29
CA ARG A 284 16.93 -15.28 11.78
C ARG A 284 16.68 -15.65 13.25
N ARG A 285 16.53 -14.65 14.15
CA ARG A 285 16.35 -14.91 15.59
C ARG A 285 15.06 -15.65 15.90
N VAL A 286 13.94 -15.23 15.29
CA VAL A 286 12.66 -15.91 15.49
C VAL A 286 12.69 -17.33 14.93
N GLY A 287 13.31 -17.53 13.76
CA GLY A 287 13.53 -18.86 13.19
C GLY A 287 14.36 -19.78 14.08
N GLU A 288 15.48 -19.29 14.60
CA GLU A 288 16.37 -20.07 15.48
C GLU A 288 15.74 -20.39 16.85
N GLN A 289 15.01 -19.44 17.42
CA GLN A 289 14.50 -19.58 18.78
C GLN A 289 13.15 -20.31 18.86
N PHE A 290 12.29 -20.12 17.83
CA PHE A 290 10.90 -20.61 17.88
C PHE A 290 10.56 -21.56 16.71
N GLY A 291 11.42 -21.73 15.70
CA GLY A 291 11.12 -22.50 14.50
C GLY A 291 10.08 -21.87 13.59
N VAL A 292 9.77 -20.59 13.77
CA VAL A 292 8.73 -19.86 13.02
C VAL A 292 9.36 -19.00 11.94
N THR A 293 8.84 -19.08 10.71
CA THR A 293 9.26 -18.22 9.61
C THR A 293 8.41 -16.95 9.58
N LEU A 294 9.03 -15.78 9.79
CA LEU A 294 8.37 -14.50 9.65
C LEU A 294 8.32 -14.09 8.16
N GLU A 295 7.11 -13.91 7.64
CA GLU A 295 6.88 -13.41 6.27
C GLU A 295 6.75 -11.88 6.29
N PRO A 296 7.61 -11.12 5.54
CA PRO A 296 7.47 -9.68 5.44
C PRO A 296 6.10 -9.29 4.85
N GLU A 297 5.43 -8.30 5.47
CA GLU A 297 4.25 -7.62 4.92
C GLU A 297 4.68 -6.39 4.11
N VAL A 298 5.74 -5.70 4.56
CA VAL A 298 6.35 -4.58 3.84
C VAL A 298 6.96 -5.07 2.51
N GLN A 299 6.74 -4.30 1.44
CA GLN A 299 7.24 -4.67 0.11
C GLN A 299 8.61 -4.05 -0.16
N PHE A 300 9.56 -4.88 -0.54
CA PHE A 300 10.86 -4.46 -1.01
C PHE A 300 10.75 -4.01 -2.47
N VAL A 301 11.15 -2.79 -2.75
CA VAL A 301 10.99 -2.15 -4.06
C VAL A 301 12.30 -1.55 -4.53
N GLY A 302 12.63 -1.72 -5.81
CA GLY A 302 13.81 -1.13 -6.43
C GLY A 302 15.00 -2.07 -6.57
N ALA A 303 16.19 -1.52 -6.78
CA ALA A 303 17.44 -2.23 -6.99
C ALA A 303 18.14 -2.52 -5.66
N TRP A 304 18.03 -3.76 -5.20
CA TRP A 304 18.60 -4.28 -3.94
C TRP A 304 19.95 -4.96 -4.15
#